data_255a615d9d8a52a8aa258cdda75b272e
#
_entry.id   255a615d9d8a52a8aa258cdda75b272e
#
_cell.length_a   1.000
_cell.length_b   1.000
_cell.length_c   1.000
_cell.angle_alpha   90.00
_cell.angle_beta   90.00
_cell.angle_gamma   90.00
#
_symmetry.space_group_name_H-M   'P 1'
#
loop_
_entity.id
_entity.type
_entity.pdbx_description
1 polymer ?
#
loop_
_entity_poly.entity_id
_entity_poly.type
_entity_poly.pdbx_seq_one_letter_code
_entity_poly.pdbx_strand_id
1 'polypeptide(L)'
;MPTTGKISYSDEGSSSECILCLHGIGGDEKSFEPQIKELSKIFRVISWNMPGYNGSLTLEDYSFKNLCLSLDEFLSDLNIKNVTLIGQSIGGMLAQEFYFRNSSKVKALVLIATTSAFGGKDETFRKKFLEKRLKPILEGKRIKELAKSFVPSILSSSASQKVVEHAIKSMEKVPEETYKKVLECLVTFNRYNEFPLIKIPCCLIAGSEDNNSPSKTMLKMSKKLSASEFYNIENTGHLVNLEAPEKTNNIIIDFLKRIK
;
A
#
# COMPACT_ATOMS: atom_id res chain seq x y z
N MET A 1 -1.44 -7.12 -19.48
CA MET A 1 -1.10 -5.93 -18.69
C MET A 1 -0.08 -5.13 -19.47
N PRO A 2 -0.22 -3.81 -19.57
CA PRO A 2 0.83 -2.97 -20.12
C PRO A 2 2.07 -3.04 -19.23
N THR A 3 3.24 -2.83 -19.84
CA THR A 3 4.51 -2.70 -19.14
C THR A 3 5.20 -1.45 -19.67
N THR A 4 5.83 -0.70 -18.79
CA THR A 4 6.77 0.34 -19.21
C THR A 4 8.12 0.05 -18.55
N GLY A 5 9.14 -0.06 -19.40
CA GLY A 5 10.45 -0.46 -18.94
C GLY A 5 10.43 -1.75 -18.11
N LYS A 6 10.45 -1.58 -16.79
CA LYS A 6 10.60 -2.67 -15.80
C LYS A 6 9.31 -2.99 -15.01
N ILE A 7 8.26 -2.19 -15.13
CA ILE A 7 7.07 -2.27 -14.27
C ILE A 7 5.83 -2.67 -15.08
N SER A 8 5.11 -3.68 -14.60
CA SER A 8 3.77 -4.02 -15.06
C SER A 8 2.71 -3.29 -14.23
N TYR A 9 1.58 -2.91 -14.84
CA TYR A 9 0.57 -2.07 -14.19
C TYR A 9 -0.79 -2.21 -14.87
N SER A 10 -1.83 -1.67 -14.26
CA SER A 10 -3.11 -1.31 -14.90
C SER A 10 -3.23 0.20 -14.99
N ASP A 11 -3.91 0.72 -16.02
CA ASP A 11 -4.09 2.14 -16.29
C ASP A 11 -5.48 2.37 -16.89
N GLU A 12 -6.32 3.11 -16.20
CA GLU A 12 -7.70 3.34 -16.55
C GLU A 12 -8.06 4.82 -16.39
N GLY A 13 -8.97 5.31 -17.23
CA GLY A 13 -9.37 6.72 -17.27
C GLY A 13 -8.43 7.60 -18.09
N SER A 14 -8.90 8.80 -18.44
CA SER A 14 -8.22 9.72 -19.38
C SER A 14 -7.99 11.12 -18.82
N SER A 15 -8.23 11.33 -17.52
CA SER A 15 -8.03 12.63 -16.86
C SER A 15 -6.56 13.02 -16.81
N SER A 16 -6.29 14.32 -16.83
CA SER A 16 -4.94 14.85 -16.54
C SER A 16 -4.55 14.73 -15.06
N GLU A 17 -5.52 14.49 -14.18
CA GLU A 17 -5.29 14.24 -12.76
C GLU A 17 -5.02 12.75 -12.54
N CYS A 18 -3.78 12.42 -12.15
CA CYS A 18 -3.34 11.06 -12.01
C CYS A 18 -3.32 10.60 -10.55
N ILE A 19 -3.85 9.41 -10.33
CA ILE A 19 -3.78 8.65 -9.08
C ILE A 19 -2.91 7.42 -9.32
N LEU A 20 -1.96 7.16 -8.43
CA LEU A 20 -1.18 5.93 -8.45
C LEU A 20 -1.42 5.13 -7.16
N CYS A 21 -1.89 3.90 -7.34
CA CYS A 21 -2.17 2.95 -6.27
C CYS A 21 -0.97 2.04 -6.02
N LEU A 22 -0.55 1.93 -4.75
CA LEU A 22 0.59 1.15 -4.27
C LEU A 22 0.10 0.07 -3.31
N HIS A 23 0.19 -1.19 -3.74
CA HIS A 23 -0.35 -2.33 -3.00
C HIS A 23 0.49 -2.74 -1.78
N GLY A 24 -0.10 -3.56 -0.89
CA GLY A 24 0.56 -4.20 0.24
C GLY A 24 1.39 -5.42 -0.14
N ILE A 25 2.07 -6.02 0.83
CA ILE A 25 3.05 -7.10 0.62
C ILE A 25 2.48 -8.37 -0.05
N GLY A 26 1.21 -8.67 0.13
CA GLY A 26 0.55 -9.82 -0.51
C GLY A 26 -0.33 -9.43 -1.69
N GLY A 27 -0.22 -8.19 -2.17
CA GLY A 27 -1.07 -7.66 -3.23
C GLY A 27 -0.44 -7.70 -4.62
N ASP A 28 -1.21 -7.19 -5.57
CA ASP A 28 -0.82 -6.93 -6.96
C ASP A 28 -1.65 -5.72 -7.46
N GLU A 29 -1.58 -5.37 -8.74
CA GLU A 29 -2.37 -4.30 -9.34
C GLU A 29 -3.89 -4.44 -9.13
N LYS A 30 -4.37 -5.68 -8.93
CA LYS A 30 -5.80 -5.97 -8.70
C LYS A 30 -6.25 -5.70 -7.27
N SER A 31 -5.31 -5.47 -6.34
CA SER A 31 -5.64 -5.08 -4.97
C SER A 31 -6.45 -3.78 -4.89
N PHE A 32 -6.42 -2.98 -5.96
CA PHE A 32 -7.19 -1.75 -6.09
C PHE A 32 -8.28 -1.81 -7.16
N GLU A 33 -8.66 -3.01 -7.63
CA GLU A 33 -9.68 -3.16 -8.67
C GLU A 33 -10.99 -2.40 -8.39
N PRO A 34 -11.57 -2.42 -7.16
CA PRO A 34 -12.76 -1.63 -6.85
C PRO A 34 -12.52 -0.10 -6.91
N GLN A 35 -11.32 0.36 -6.56
CA GLN A 35 -10.93 1.76 -6.62
C GLN A 35 -10.72 2.19 -8.08
N ILE A 36 -10.02 1.38 -8.86
CA ILE A 36 -9.81 1.64 -10.29
C ILE A 36 -11.15 1.81 -10.99
N LYS A 37 -12.07 0.86 -10.83
CA LYS A 37 -13.39 0.87 -11.46
C LYS A 37 -14.20 2.14 -11.17
N GLU A 38 -14.11 2.67 -9.96
CA GLU A 38 -14.91 3.83 -9.57
C GLU A 38 -14.18 5.15 -9.83
N LEU A 39 -12.91 5.25 -9.43
CA LEU A 39 -12.14 6.49 -9.54
C LEU A 39 -11.78 6.82 -10.99
N SER A 40 -11.63 5.82 -11.87
CA SER A 40 -11.30 6.06 -13.29
C SER A 40 -12.39 6.80 -14.08
N LYS A 41 -13.60 6.88 -13.53
CA LYS A 41 -14.67 7.72 -14.08
C LYS A 41 -14.34 9.23 -13.98
N ILE A 42 -13.41 9.61 -13.10
CA ILE A 42 -13.10 11.02 -12.78
C ILE A 42 -11.61 11.32 -13.00
N PHE A 43 -10.74 10.36 -12.71
CA PHE A 43 -9.28 10.49 -12.69
C PHE A 43 -8.63 9.50 -13.67
N ARG A 44 -7.37 9.71 -14.03
CA ARG A 44 -6.53 8.62 -14.54
C ARG A 44 -6.02 7.84 -13.36
N VAL A 45 -6.33 6.55 -13.27
CA VAL A 45 -5.98 5.68 -12.14
C VAL A 45 -5.04 4.59 -12.61
N ILE A 46 -3.85 4.58 -12.02
CA ILE A 46 -2.82 3.58 -12.29
C ILE A 46 -2.65 2.74 -11.03
N SER A 47 -2.59 1.43 -11.19
CA SER A 47 -2.19 0.52 -10.11
C SER A 47 -0.98 -0.26 -10.57
N TRP A 48 0.14 -0.09 -9.89
CA TRP A 48 1.38 -0.74 -10.26
C TRP A 48 1.52 -2.14 -9.66
N ASN A 49 2.41 -2.92 -10.22
CA ASN A 49 2.98 -4.06 -9.52
C ASN A 49 4.36 -3.66 -8.99
N MET A 50 4.55 -3.71 -7.69
CA MET A 50 5.84 -3.46 -7.06
C MET A 50 6.93 -4.30 -7.75
N PRO A 51 8.19 -3.84 -7.85
CA PRO A 51 9.28 -4.67 -8.37
C PRO A 51 9.27 -6.10 -7.83
N GLY A 52 9.37 -7.08 -8.73
CA GLY A 52 9.28 -8.51 -8.42
C GLY A 52 7.88 -9.09 -8.30
N TYR A 53 6.81 -8.29 -8.41
CA TYR A 53 5.42 -8.73 -8.40
C TYR A 53 4.86 -8.82 -9.82
N ASN A 54 4.06 -9.84 -10.06
CA ASN A 54 3.16 -10.02 -11.22
C ASN A 54 3.68 -9.47 -12.57
N GLY A 55 4.90 -9.84 -12.95
CA GLY A 55 5.53 -9.46 -14.22
C GLY A 55 6.42 -8.21 -14.18
N SER A 56 6.49 -7.50 -13.06
CA SER A 56 7.52 -6.47 -12.85
C SER A 56 8.89 -7.11 -12.62
N LEU A 57 9.95 -6.49 -13.17
CA LEU A 57 11.32 -6.97 -12.95
C LEU A 57 11.70 -6.85 -11.47
N THR A 58 12.50 -7.80 -10.99
CA THR A 58 13.02 -7.79 -9.60
C THR A 58 14.11 -6.75 -9.42
N LEU A 59 14.29 -6.30 -8.17
CA LEU A 59 15.47 -5.54 -7.75
C LEU A 59 16.52 -6.49 -7.17
N GLU A 60 17.78 -6.15 -7.31
CA GLU A 60 18.87 -6.85 -6.61
C GLU A 60 18.79 -6.56 -5.11
N ASP A 61 18.66 -5.27 -4.74
CA ASP A 61 18.51 -4.78 -3.37
C ASP A 61 17.14 -4.13 -3.17
N TYR A 62 16.37 -4.70 -2.23
CA TYR A 62 15.07 -4.17 -1.82
C TYR A 62 15.25 -3.25 -0.61
N SER A 63 15.28 -1.96 -0.90
CA SER A 63 15.22 -0.90 0.10
C SER A 63 14.15 0.12 -0.29
N PHE A 64 13.63 0.89 0.67
CA PHE A 64 12.69 1.97 0.35
C PHE A 64 13.31 2.99 -0.63
N LYS A 65 14.63 3.20 -0.58
CA LYS A 65 15.35 4.03 -1.54
C LYS A 65 15.20 3.47 -2.96
N ASN A 66 15.49 2.20 -3.17
CA ASN A 66 15.48 1.60 -4.49
C ASN A 66 14.05 1.41 -5.02
N LEU A 67 13.08 1.12 -4.14
CA LEU A 67 11.65 1.14 -4.49
C LEU A 67 11.20 2.54 -4.94
N CYS A 68 11.66 3.61 -4.28
CA CYS A 68 11.37 4.98 -4.70
C CYS A 68 12.03 5.34 -6.04
N LEU A 69 13.24 4.86 -6.31
CA LEU A 69 13.90 5.07 -7.62
C LEU A 69 13.10 4.37 -8.72
N SER A 70 12.68 3.13 -8.52
CA SER A 70 11.81 2.42 -9.48
C SER A 70 10.49 3.14 -9.70
N LEU A 71 9.90 3.71 -8.64
CA LEU A 71 8.66 4.47 -8.73
C LEU A 71 8.86 5.77 -9.51
N ASP A 72 9.98 6.44 -9.32
CA ASP A 72 10.33 7.68 -10.02
C ASP A 72 10.59 7.44 -11.51
N GLU A 73 11.33 6.38 -11.85
CA GLU A 73 11.53 5.92 -13.24
C GLU A 73 10.19 5.61 -13.89
N PHE A 74 9.32 4.85 -13.20
CA PHE A 74 8.00 4.47 -13.68
C PHE A 74 7.11 5.68 -14.00
N LEU A 75 7.05 6.67 -13.10
CA LEU A 75 6.31 7.91 -13.33
C LEU A 75 6.89 8.71 -14.51
N SER A 76 8.21 8.70 -14.65
CA SER A 76 8.90 9.40 -15.73
C SER A 76 8.63 8.76 -17.10
N ASP A 77 8.65 7.43 -17.18
CA ASP A 77 8.31 6.66 -18.38
C ASP A 77 6.87 6.93 -18.86
N LEU A 78 5.95 7.15 -17.90
CA LEU A 78 4.55 7.51 -18.19
C LEU A 78 4.35 9.02 -18.40
N ASN A 79 5.40 9.84 -18.36
CA ASN A 79 5.34 11.31 -18.44
C ASN A 79 4.44 11.94 -17.36
N ILE A 80 4.38 11.34 -16.15
CA ILE A 80 3.57 11.84 -15.03
C ILE A 80 4.43 12.77 -14.17
N LYS A 81 4.13 14.06 -14.22
CA LYS A 81 4.85 15.09 -13.46
C LYS A 81 4.32 15.25 -12.03
N ASN A 82 3.01 15.05 -11.85
CA ASN A 82 2.33 15.21 -10.57
C ASN A 82 1.35 14.06 -10.35
N VAL A 83 1.32 13.53 -9.14
CA VAL A 83 0.52 12.35 -8.80
C VAL A 83 -0.07 12.44 -7.39
N THR A 84 -1.30 11.94 -7.22
CA THR A 84 -1.82 11.56 -5.91
C THR A 84 -1.44 10.10 -5.65
N LEU A 85 -0.82 9.82 -4.50
CA LEU A 85 -0.47 8.46 -4.12
C LEU A 85 -1.52 7.88 -3.17
N ILE A 86 -2.04 6.72 -3.53
CA ILE A 86 -2.88 5.90 -2.65
C ILE A 86 -2.07 4.67 -2.26
N GLY A 87 -1.70 4.54 -1.00
CA GLY A 87 -0.87 3.42 -0.54
C GLY A 87 -1.51 2.62 0.58
N GLN A 88 -1.58 1.28 0.41
CA GLN A 88 -2.06 0.35 1.43
C GLN A 88 -0.88 -0.37 2.08
N SER A 89 -0.84 -0.42 3.42
CA SER A 89 0.20 -1.12 4.20
C SER A 89 1.62 -0.65 3.82
N ILE A 90 2.51 -1.53 3.35
CA ILE A 90 3.85 -1.15 2.85
C ILE A 90 3.76 -0.17 1.67
N GLY A 91 2.70 -0.23 0.85
CA GLY A 91 2.46 0.76 -0.20
C GLY A 91 2.25 2.16 0.37
N GLY A 92 1.61 2.28 1.55
CA GLY A 92 1.49 3.53 2.28
C GLY A 92 2.80 4.01 2.91
N MET A 93 3.67 3.08 3.32
CA MET A 93 5.03 3.41 3.75
C MET A 93 5.85 3.94 2.58
N LEU A 94 5.76 3.28 1.42
CA LEU A 94 6.44 3.71 0.19
C LEU A 94 5.94 5.08 -0.28
N ALA A 95 4.64 5.35 -0.21
CA ALA A 95 4.08 6.66 -0.54
C ALA A 95 4.67 7.78 0.33
N GLN A 96 4.83 7.54 1.64
CA GLN A 96 5.47 8.47 2.57
C GLN A 96 6.96 8.66 2.21
N GLU A 97 7.69 7.58 1.97
CA GLU A 97 9.10 7.63 1.59
C GLU A 97 9.30 8.39 0.28
N PHE A 98 8.44 8.13 -0.70
CA PHE A 98 8.48 8.80 -2.00
C PHE A 98 8.22 10.30 -1.87
N TYR A 99 7.27 10.70 -1.04
CA TYR A 99 7.03 12.11 -0.76
C TYR A 99 8.29 12.81 -0.22
N PHE A 100 8.99 12.22 0.72
CA PHE A 100 10.21 12.85 1.28
C PHE A 100 11.36 12.95 0.27
N ARG A 101 11.40 12.09 -0.74
CA ARG A 101 12.43 12.11 -1.79
C ARG A 101 12.06 12.97 -2.98
N ASN A 102 10.77 13.09 -3.29
CA ASN A 102 10.23 13.67 -4.52
C ASN A 102 8.99 14.53 -4.22
N SER A 103 9.05 15.41 -3.20
CA SER A 103 7.89 16.15 -2.69
C SER A 103 7.18 16.99 -3.76
N SER A 104 7.92 17.55 -4.72
CA SER A 104 7.37 18.35 -5.83
C SER A 104 6.48 17.56 -6.79
N LYS A 105 6.60 16.22 -6.82
CA LYS A 105 5.80 15.34 -7.67
C LYS A 105 4.50 14.88 -7.00
N VAL A 106 4.36 15.01 -5.66
CA VAL A 106 3.22 14.45 -4.92
C VAL A 106 2.24 15.53 -4.52
N LYS A 107 1.00 15.45 -5.02
CA LYS A 107 -0.07 16.41 -4.72
C LYS A 107 -0.80 16.12 -3.42
N ALA A 108 -1.05 14.85 -3.13
CA ALA A 108 -1.77 14.40 -1.95
C ALA A 108 -1.40 12.94 -1.62
N LEU A 109 -1.61 12.54 -0.37
CA LEU A 109 -1.45 11.18 0.12
C LEU A 109 -2.78 10.62 0.63
N VAL A 110 -3.15 9.43 0.16
CA VAL A 110 -4.17 8.58 0.78
C VAL A 110 -3.48 7.36 1.37
N LEU A 111 -3.47 7.30 2.70
CA LEU A 111 -2.77 6.29 3.48
C LEU A 111 -3.78 5.30 4.07
N ILE A 112 -3.79 4.06 3.58
CA ILE A 112 -4.74 3.02 3.98
C ILE A 112 -4.02 1.97 4.81
N ALA A 113 -4.50 1.70 6.03
CA ALA A 113 -4.02 0.62 6.89
C ALA A 113 -2.48 0.57 6.97
N THR A 114 -1.82 1.67 7.31
CA THR A 114 -0.35 1.82 7.30
C THR A 114 0.18 2.48 8.57
N THR A 115 1.49 2.68 8.64
CA THR A 115 2.15 3.32 9.79
C THR A 115 3.24 4.29 9.31
N SER A 116 3.67 5.20 10.18
CA SER A 116 4.83 6.09 9.94
C SER A 116 6.16 5.48 10.38
N ALA A 117 6.14 4.35 11.08
CA ALA A 117 7.34 3.58 11.42
C ALA A 117 6.97 2.14 11.76
N PHE A 118 7.77 1.18 11.31
CA PHE A 118 7.58 -0.24 11.62
C PHE A 118 8.38 -0.63 12.84
N GLY A 119 7.71 -1.19 13.87
CA GLY A 119 8.36 -1.71 15.07
C GLY A 119 9.01 -0.67 15.97
N GLY A 120 8.83 0.63 15.69
CA GLY A 120 9.37 1.70 16.51
C GLY A 120 10.90 1.59 16.72
N LYS A 121 11.35 1.72 17.97
CA LYS A 121 12.77 1.61 18.37
C LYS A 121 13.18 0.20 18.80
N ASP A 122 12.24 -0.76 18.86
CA ASP A 122 12.49 -2.09 19.39
C ASP A 122 12.98 -3.05 18.29
N GLU A 123 14.29 -3.28 18.27
CA GLU A 123 14.91 -4.25 17.36
C GLU A 123 14.45 -5.69 17.65
N THR A 124 14.12 -6.03 18.89
CA THR A 124 13.63 -7.34 19.27
C THR A 124 12.28 -7.62 18.61
N PHE A 125 11.42 -6.62 18.56
CA PHE A 125 10.15 -6.71 17.84
C PHE A 125 10.36 -7.03 16.34
N ARG A 126 11.29 -6.32 15.68
CA ARG A 126 11.59 -6.53 14.26
C ARG A 126 12.08 -7.95 13.99
N LYS A 127 13.03 -8.44 14.80
CA LYS A 127 13.54 -9.81 14.69
C LYS A 127 12.43 -10.85 14.87
N LYS A 128 11.64 -10.75 15.94
CA LYS A 128 10.51 -11.65 16.20
C LYS A 128 9.46 -11.61 15.09
N PHE A 129 9.20 -10.44 14.52
CA PHE A 129 8.29 -10.31 13.40
C PHE A 129 8.80 -11.07 12.17
N LEU A 130 10.06 -10.85 11.78
CA LEU A 130 10.67 -11.56 10.65
C LEU A 130 10.71 -13.07 10.90
N GLU A 131 11.17 -13.51 12.05
CA GLU A 131 11.20 -14.94 12.44
C GLU A 131 9.81 -15.56 12.29
N LYS A 132 8.78 -14.93 12.87
CA LYS A 132 7.39 -15.43 12.79
C LYS A 132 6.89 -15.53 11.35
N ARG A 133 7.24 -14.55 10.50
CA ARG A 133 6.77 -14.48 9.09
C ARG A 133 7.55 -15.40 8.17
N LEU A 134 8.84 -15.55 8.38
CA LEU A 134 9.72 -16.39 7.56
C LEU A 134 9.74 -17.85 7.98
N LYS A 135 9.48 -18.14 9.26
CA LYS A 135 9.51 -19.52 9.80
C LYS A 135 8.74 -20.54 8.96
N PRO A 136 7.48 -20.28 8.56
CA PRO A 136 6.75 -21.26 7.73
C PRO A 136 7.44 -21.56 6.39
N ILE A 137 8.07 -20.55 5.80
CA ILE A 137 8.79 -20.69 4.52
C ILE A 137 10.09 -21.47 4.74
N LEU A 138 10.83 -21.15 5.79
CA LEU A 138 12.05 -21.88 6.16
C LEU A 138 11.78 -23.35 6.52
N GLU A 139 10.57 -23.66 6.99
CA GLU A 139 10.06 -25.01 7.25
C GLU A 139 9.49 -25.69 5.98
N GLY A 140 9.65 -25.06 4.79
CA GLY A 140 9.28 -25.64 3.50
C GLY A 140 7.84 -25.38 3.02
N LYS A 141 7.07 -24.50 3.71
CA LYS A 141 5.76 -24.09 3.22
C LYS A 141 5.93 -23.14 2.05
N ARG A 142 5.18 -23.39 0.98
CA ARG A 142 5.12 -22.49 -0.18
C ARG A 142 4.25 -21.27 0.10
N ILE A 143 4.46 -20.18 -0.61
CA ILE A 143 3.65 -18.95 -0.50
C ILE A 143 2.15 -19.23 -0.62
N LYS A 144 1.75 -20.16 -1.49
CA LYS A 144 0.36 -20.60 -1.63
C LYS A 144 -0.25 -21.16 -0.34
N GLU A 145 0.51 -21.88 0.45
CA GLU A 145 0.06 -22.45 1.72
C GLU A 145 0.04 -21.38 2.81
N LEU A 146 1.04 -20.49 2.78
CA LEU A 146 1.09 -19.33 3.66
C LEU A 146 -0.09 -18.38 3.42
N ALA A 147 -0.44 -18.10 2.17
CA ALA A 147 -1.55 -17.22 1.81
C ALA A 147 -2.88 -17.67 2.42
N LYS A 148 -3.17 -18.98 2.38
CA LYS A 148 -4.41 -19.56 2.94
C LYS A 148 -4.55 -19.39 4.45
N SER A 149 -3.45 -19.34 5.19
CA SER A 149 -3.46 -19.13 6.65
C SER A 149 -3.31 -17.67 7.04
N PHE A 150 -2.52 -16.92 6.29
CA PHE A 150 -2.20 -15.54 6.60
C PHE A 150 -3.32 -14.57 6.21
N VAL A 151 -3.85 -14.67 5.00
CA VAL A 151 -4.88 -13.72 4.51
C VAL A 151 -6.11 -13.66 5.42
N PRO A 152 -6.73 -14.78 5.85
CA PRO A 152 -7.85 -14.70 6.78
C PRO A 152 -7.49 -14.04 8.12
N SER A 153 -6.24 -14.14 8.57
CA SER A 153 -5.80 -13.58 9.84
C SER A 153 -5.66 -12.04 9.87
N ILE A 154 -5.68 -11.40 8.70
CA ILE A 154 -5.57 -9.95 8.56
C ILE A 154 -6.87 -9.27 8.13
N LEU A 155 -7.87 -10.05 7.77
CA LEU A 155 -9.20 -9.57 7.42
C LEU A 155 -10.11 -9.47 8.65
N SER A 156 -11.19 -8.72 8.53
CA SER A 156 -12.24 -8.68 9.54
C SER A 156 -13.02 -10.00 9.60
N SER A 157 -13.70 -10.20 10.72
CA SER A 157 -14.58 -11.36 10.89
C SER A 157 -15.77 -11.36 9.91
N SER A 158 -16.12 -10.20 9.36
CA SER A 158 -17.21 -10.00 8.39
C SER A 158 -16.78 -9.97 6.93
N ALA A 159 -15.48 -10.19 6.65
CA ALA A 159 -14.97 -10.17 5.29
C ALA A 159 -15.66 -11.22 4.41
N SER A 160 -16.12 -10.80 3.23
CA SER A 160 -16.80 -11.72 2.30
C SER A 160 -15.83 -12.77 1.75
N GLN A 161 -16.36 -13.96 1.47
CA GLN A 161 -15.58 -15.05 0.87
C GLN A 161 -14.89 -14.60 -0.43
N LYS A 162 -15.54 -13.73 -1.23
CA LYS A 162 -14.97 -13.17 -2.46
C LYS A 162 -13.71 -12.35 -2.18
N VAL A 163 -13.69 -11.55 -1.12
CA VAL A 163 -12.50 -10.77 -0.71
C VAL A 163 -11.39 -11.69 -0.24
N VAL A 164 -11.71 -12.69 0.57
CA VAL A 164 -10.74 -13.69 1.05
C VAL A 164 -10.07 -14.40 -0.14
N GLU A 165 -10.87 -14.93 -1.07
CA GLU A 165 -10.35 -15.62 -2.26
C GLU A 165 -9.54 -14.70 -3.17
N HIS A 166 -9.98 -13.47 -3.37
CA HIS A 166 -9.25 -12.48 -4.17
C HIS A 166 -7.86 -12.22 -3.57
N ALA A 167 -7.79 -11.93 -2.27
CA ALA A 167 -6.54 -11.64 -1.59
C ALA A 167 -5.60 -12.86 -1.54
N ILE A 168 -6.14 -14.08 -1.35
CA ILE A 168 -5.36 -15.33 -1.44
C ILE A 168 -4.76 -15.48 -2.84
N LYS A 169 -5.57 -15.33 -3.90
CA LYS A 169 -5.12 -15.45 -5.30
C LYS A 169 -4.03 -14.44 -5.66
N SER A 170 -4.08 -13.22 -5.14
CA SER A 170 -3.02 -12.23 -5.34
C SER A 170 -1.75 -12.66 -4.62
N MET A 171 -1.84 -13.03 -3.35
CA MET A 171 -0.67 -13.42 -2.57
C MET A 171 0.00 -14.70 -3.07
N GLU A 172 -0.76 -15.68 -3.57
CA GLU A 172 -0.23 -16.95 -4.11
C GLU A 172 0.75 -16.76 -5.28
N LYS A 173 0.66 -15.63 -5.99
CA LYS A 173 1.51 -15.30 -7.14
C LYS A 173 2.83 -14.66 -6.76
N VAL A 174 2.98 -14.20 -5.52
CA VAL A 174 4.20 -13.51 -5.08
C VAL A 174 5.35 -14.51 -5.06
N PRO A 175 6.46 -14.26 -5.79
CA PRO A 175 7.62 -15.11 -5.71
C PRO A 175 8.19 -15.14 -4.29
N GLU A 176 8.60 -16.29 -3.84
CA GLU A 176 9.08 -16.49 -2.46
C GLU A 176 10.26 -15.56 -2.11
N GLU A 177 11.23 -15.45 -2.99
CA GLU A 177 12.39 -14.57 -2.80
C GLU A 177 11.98 -13.09 -2.73
N THR A 178 11.03 -12.67 -3.57
CA THR A 178 10.46 -11.30 -3.50
C THR A 178 9.78 -11.07 -2.16
N TYR A 179 8.96 -12.03 -1.70
CA TYR A 179 8.28 -11.92 -0.41
C TYR A 179 9.26 -11.77 0.76
N LYS A 180 10.34 -12.57 0.80
CA LYS A 180 11.38 -12.48 1.82
C LYS A 180 12.05 -11.10 1.81
N LYS A 181 12.55 -10.67 0.65
CA LYS A 181 13.24 -9.37 0.46
C LYS A 181 12.35 -8.18 0.84
N VAL A 182 11.07 -8.23 0.48
CA VAL A 182 10.12 -7.16 0.82
C VAL A 182 9.77 -7.16 2.31
N LEU A 183 9.71 -8.31 2.99
CA LEU A 183 9.58 -8.37 4.45
C LEU A 183 10.78 -7.75 5.16
N GLU A 184 11.99 -8.06 4.71
CA GLU A 184 13.23 -7.49 5.23
C GLU A 184 13.26 -5.97 5.03
N CYS A 185 12.86 -5.49 3.84
CA CYS A 185 12.71 -4.06 3.57
C CYS A 185 11.67 -3.41 4.50
N LEU A 186 10.49 -4.03 4.67
CA LEU A 186 9.38 -3.49 5.44
C LEU A 186 9.79 -3.13 6.88
N VAL A 187 10.54 -4.01 7.55
CA VAL A 187 10.94 -3.79 8.94
C VAL A 187 11.95 -2.65 9.12
N THR A 188 12.55 -2.15 8.04
CA THR A 188 13.47 -1.00 8.09
C THR A 188 12.75 0.34 8.07
N PHE A 189 11.45 0.38 7.77
CA PHE A 189 10.70 1.62 7.60
C PHE A 189 10.63 2.45 8.89
N ASN A 190 11.09 3.70 8.82
CA ASN A 190 10.98 4.64 9.92
C ASN A 190 10.99 6.09 9.43
N ARG A 191 9.81 6.72 9.43
CA ARG A 191 9.58 8.15 9.18
C ARG A 191 8.89 8.84 10.36
N TYR A 192 9.00 8.26 11.56
CA TYR A 192 8.28 8.73 12.74
C TYR A 192 8.54 10.20 13.07
N ASN A 193 9.79 10.62 12.97
CA ASN A 193 10.19 11.99 13.31
C ASN A 193 9.89 12.96 12.15
N GLU A 194 10.02 12.50 10.89
CA GLU A 194 9.82 13.31 9.72
C GLU A 194 8.33 13.38 9.32
N PHE A 195 7.51 12.42 9.70
CA PHE A 195 6.10 12.33 9.33
C PHE A 195 5.32 13.65 9.56
N PRO A 196 5.51 14.39 10.69
CA PRO A 196 4.85 15.70 10.89
C PRO A 196 5.28 16.78 9.88
N LEU A 197 6.35 16.56 9.13
CA LEU A 197 6.86 17.50 8.13
C LEU A 197 6.14 17.39 6.78
N ILE A 198 5.24 16.44 6.62
CA ILE A 198 4.37 16.35 5.43
C ILE A 198 3.43 17.55 5.42
N LYS A 199 3.50 18.36 4.35
CA LYS A 199 2.74 19.62 4.20
C LYS A 199 1.61 19.56 3.18
N ILE A 200 1.53 18.47 2.43
CA ILE A 200 0.46 18.25 1.45
C ILE A 200 -0.78 17.65 2.13
N PRO A 201 -1.97 17.76 1.51
CA PRO A 201 -3.19 17.13 2.01
C PRO A 201 -3.03 15.62 2.17
N CYS A 202 -3.50 15.09 3.30
CA CYS A 202 -3.44 13.66 3.61
C CYS A 202 -4.82 13.12 4.05
N CYS A 203 -5.20 11.97 3.51
CA CYS A 203 -6.36 11.21 3.95
C CYS A 203 -5.86 9.89 4.56
N LEU A 204 -6.19 9.60 5.80
CA LEU A 204 -5.83 8.37 6.49
C LEU A 204 -7.08 7.52 6.69
N ILE A 205 -7.05 6.27 6.23
CA ILE A 205 -8.19 5.35 6.29
C ILE A 205 -7.77 4.07 7.01
N ALA A 206 -8.43 3.76 8.11
CA ALA A 206 -8.16 2.60 8.94
C ALA A 206 -9.37 1.67 9.02
N GLY A 207 -9.13 0.38 9.22
CA GLY A 207 -10.14 -0.59 9.61
C GLY A 207 -10.24 -0.74 11.13
N SER A 208 -11.44 -0.86 11.66
CA SER A 208 -11.67 -0.97 13.10
C SER A 208 -11.15 -2.28 13.70
N GLU A 209 -11.04 -3.34 12.89
CA GLU A 209 -10.55 -4.67 13.28
C GLU A 209 -9.09 -4.92 12.83
N ASP A 210 -8.40 -3.91 12.28
CA ASP A 210 -7.01 -4.07 11.83
C ASP A 210 -6.04 -4.15 13.01
N ASN A 211 -5.44 -5.33 13.20
CA ASN A 211 -4.44 -5.58 14.21
C ASN A 211 -2.99 -5.36 13.73
N ASN A 212 -2.77 -5.16 12.40
CA ASN A 212 -1.44 -4.90 11.85
C ASN A 212 -1.11 -3.39 11.83
N SER A 213 -2.10 -2.57 11.49
CA SER A 213 -2.00 -1.10 11.52
C SER A 213 -3.20 -0.53 12.29
N PRO A 214 -3.22 -0.68 13.62
CA PRO A 214 -4.40 -0.36 14.41
C PRO A 214 -4.91 1.06 14.20
N SER A 215 -6.23 1.20 14.10
CA SER A 215 -6.93 2.48 13.91
C SER A 215 -6.44 3.57 14.89
N LYS A 216 -6.21 3.21 16.16
CA LYS A 216 -5.63 4.11 17.17
C LYS A 216 -4.26 4.67 16.78
N THR A 217 -3.44 3.87 16.10
CA THR A 217 -2.12 4.31 15.61
C THR A 217 -2.28 5.29 14.45
N MET A 218 -3.15 5.00 13.50
CA MET A 218 -3.42 5.87 12.37
C MET A 218 -4.08 7.20 12.80
N LEU A 219 -4.97 7.17 13.78
CA LEU A 219 -5.51 8.39 14.39
C LEU A 219 -4.41 9.25 15.03
N LYS A 220 -3.43 8.64 15.71
CA LYS A 220 -2.28 9.39 16.24
C LYS A 220 -1.41 9.96 15.14
N MET A 221 -1.28 9.28 14.00
CA MET A 221 -0.57 9.80 12.84
C MET A 221 -1.29 11.03 12.28
N SER A 222 -2.60 10.95 12.06
CA SER A 222 -3.35 12.09 11.50
C SER A 222 -3.22 13.34 12.36
N LYS A 223 -3.27 13.20 13.69
CA LYS A 223 -3.11 14.32 14.63
C LYS A 223 -1.74 15.01 14.57
N LYS A 224 -0.74 14.40 13.92
CA LYS A 224 0.60 14.99 13.75
C LYS A 224 0.71 15.81 12.46
N LEU A 225 -0.24 15.71 11.55
CA LEU A 225 -0.25 16.38 10.26
C LEU A 225 -1.06 17.67 10.32
N SER A 226 -0.58 18.70 9.65
CA SER A 226 -1.25 20.01 9.60
C SER A 226 -2.48 20.04 8.69
N ALA A 227 -2.53 19.16 7.71
CA ALA A 227 -3.61 19.06 6.74
C ALA A 227 -3.99 17.58 6.52
N SER A 228 -4.78 17.02 7.43
CA SER A 228 -5.21 15.64 7.32
C SER A 228 -6.63 15.39 7.74
N GLU A 229 -7.22 14.39 7.11
CA GLU A 229 -8.51 13.79 7.48
C GLU A 229 -8.25 12.35 7.92
N PHE A 230 -9.05 11.87 8.89
CA PHE A 230 -8.96 10.49 9.38
C PHE A 230 -10.32 9.83 9.39
N TYR A 231 -10.36 8.64 8.84
CA TYR A 231 -11.56 7.80 8.79
C TYR A 231 -11.27 6.42 9.37
N ASN A 232 -12.14 5.98 10.27
CA ASN A 232 -12.17 4.61 10.78
C ASN A 232 -13.39 3.91 10.19
N ILE A 233 -13.18 2.84 9.43
CA ILE A 233 -14.27 2.08 8.83
C ILE A 233 -14.58 0.88 9.72
N GLU A 234 -15.79 0.83 10.24
CA GLU A 234 -16.25 -0.24 11.12
C GLU A 234 -16.37 -1.57 10.38
N ASN A 235 -16.11 -2.67 11.11
CA ASN A 235 -16.18 -4.05 10.63
C ASN A 235 -15.26 -4.32 9.45
N THR A 236 -14.08 -3.71 9.43
CA THR A 236 -13.04 -3.94 8.41
C THR A 236 -11.69 -4.22 9.04
N GLY A 237 -10.95 -5.13 8.44
CA GLY A 237 -9.59 -5.50 8.83
C GLY A 237 -8.53 -4.68 8.08
N HIS A 238 -7.45 -5.36 7.70
CA HIS A 238 -6.26 -4.73 7.09
C HIS A 238 -6.42 -4.38 5.61
N LEU A 239 -7.30 -5.08 4.88
CA LEU A 239 -7.56 -4.82 3.47
C LEU A 239 -8.79 -3.94 3.28
N VAL A 240 -8.82 -2.79 3.97
CA VAL A 240 -9.95 -1.84 4.05
C VAL A 240 -10.55 -1.52 2.69
N ASN A 241 -9.71 -1.29 1.70
CA ASN A 241 -10.11 -0.94 0.33
C ASN A 241 -10.80 -2.09 -0.42
N LEU A 242 -10.58 -3.34 -0.02
CA LEU A 242 -11.26 -4.52 -0.55
C LEU A 242 -12.47 -4.92 0.30
N GLU A 243 -12.39 -4.76 1.62
CA GLU A 243 -13.45 -5.15 2.55
C GLU A 243 -14.63 -4.17 2.55
N ALA A 244 -14.35 -2.87 2.39
CA ALA A 244 -15.35 -1.81 2.33
C ALA A 244 -15.13 -0.87 1.12
N PRO A 245 -15.19 -1.38 -0.12
CA PRO A 245 -14.80 -0.64 -1.30
C PRO A 245 -15.63 0.64 -1.53
N GLU A 246 -16.94 0.58 -1.36
CA GLU A 246 -17.82 1.74 -1.58
C GLU A 246 -17.52 2.88 -0.60
N LYS A 247 -17.39 2.57 0.70
CA LYS A 247 -17.04 3.57 1.71
C LYS A 247 -15.68 4.17 1.45
N THR A 248 -14.70 3.33 1.12
CA THR A 248 -13.33 3.76 0.80
C THR A 248 -13.31 4.68 -0.43
N ASN A 249 -14.03 4.31 -1.49
CA ASN A 249 -14.12 5.10 -2.71
C ASN A 249 -14.76 6.47 -2.44
N ASN A 250 -15.87 6.52 -1.73
CA ASN A 250 -16.55 7.77 -1.38
C ASN A 250 -15.64 8.70 -0.58
N ILE A 251 -14.95 8.19 0.43
CA ILE A 251 -13.97 8.95 1.22
C ILE A 251 -12.89 9.55 0.31
N ILE A 252 -12.31 8.73 -0.57
CA ILE A 252 -11.24 9.18 -1.47
C ILE A 252 -11.76 10.26 -2.44
N ILE A 253 -12.91 10.03 -3.06
CA ILE A 253 -13.51 10.98 -4.01
C ILE A 253 -13.81 12.32 -3.32
N ASP A 254 -14.43 12.29 -2.15
CA ASP A 254 -14.80 13.50 -1.42
C ASP A 254 -13.57 14.26 -0.95
N PHE A 255 -12.54 13.54 -0.45
CA PHE A 255 -11.25 14.14 -0.10
C PHE A 255 -10.60 14.83 -1.31
N LEU A 256 -10.50 14.14 -2.44
CA LEU A 256 -9.87 14.69 -3.65
C LEU A 256 -10.64 15.86 -4.25
N LYS A 257 -11.96 15.90 -4.13
CA LYS A 257 -12.78 17.06 -4.55
C LYS A 257 -12.53 18.30 -3.68
N ARG A 258 -12.26 18.12 -2.39
CA ARG A 258 -12.02 19.26 -1.46
C ARG A 258 -10.66 19.91 -1.59
N ILE A 259 -9.67 19.17 -2.10
CA ILE A 259 -8.28 19.66 -2.23
C ILE A 259 -7.94 20.23 -3.62
N LYS A 260 -8.95 20.26 -4.53
CA LYS A 260 -8.83 20.84 -5.87
C LYS A 260 -8.69 22.36 -5.85
#